data_aad8cae7975f2b02410887a9f3191659
#
_entry.id   aad8cae7975f2b02410887a9f3191659
#
_cell.length_a   1.000
_cell.length_b   1.000
_cell.length_c   1.000
_cell.angle_alpha   90.00
_cell.angle_beta   90.00
_cell.angle_gamma   90.00
#
_symmetry.space_group_name_H-M   'P 1'
#
loop_
_entity.id
_entity.type
_entity.pdbx_description
1 polymer ?
#
loop_
_entity_poly.entity_id
_entity_poly.type
_entity_poly.pdbx_seq_one_letter_code
_entity_poly.pdbx_strand_id
1 'polypeptide(L)'
;MTLSEQEHMNQQKNLYDTAMKYDIKQDEFEDFIGIFETDYDTQPLIDFFDEQLASNVVLPRNSNAVEDKQMTLTNVSSLLENETKITFRTEMMGGFLKDYVDIVQTCYAMYAETYKILHDFELQALNVAVQKTEPGQGYHRWHCEQAKHSHRVAACMMYLNDDFDGGETEFLYQNKRIVPKRGQFLIWPATYTHAHRGNPPLSGKKYITTSWIEQNNY
;
A
#
# COMPACT_ATOMS: atom_id res chain seq x y z
N MET A 1 -26.61 21.33 -12.32
CA MET A 1 -25.57 20.40 -11.87
C MET A 1 -26.28 19.16 -11.38
N THR A 2 -26.02 18.02 -11.99
CA THR A 2 -26.58 16.73 -11.57
C THR A 2 -25.88 16.24 -10.30
N LEU A 3 -26.51 15.29 -9.57
CA LEU A 3 -25.87 14.67 -8.40
C LEU A 3 -24.51 14.06 -8.75
N SER A 4 -24.38 13.42 -9.92
CA SER A 4 -23.11 12.82 -10.38
C SER A 4 -22.03 13.85 -10.69
N GLU A 5 -22.37 15.00 -11.23
CA GLU A 5 -21.41 16.11 -11.45
C GLU A 5 -20.92 16.69 -10.13
N GLN A 6 -21.80 16.81 -9.13
CA GLN A 6 -21.45 17.27 -7.80
C GLN A 6 -20.53 16.28 -7.07
N GLU A 7 -20.82 14.99 -7.15
CA GLU A 7 -20.00 13.94 -6.57
C GLU A 7 -18.60 13.92 -7.20
N HIS A 8 -18.49 14.00 -8.52
CA HIS A 8 -17.24 14.06 -9.23
C HIS A 8 -16.40 15.29 -8.83
N MET A 9 -17.03 16.47 -8.76
CA MET A 9 -16.33 17.68 -8.30
C MET A 9 -15.84 17.57 -6.86
N ASN A 10 -16.64 16.96 -5.97
CA ASN A 10 -16.24 16.76 -4.58
C ASN A 10 -15.07 15.78 -4.47
N GLN A 11 -15.07 14.72 -5.27
CA GLN A 11 -13.97 13.77 -5.33
C GLN A 11 -12.67 14.43 -5.82
N GLN A 12 -12.72 15.18 -6.92
CA GLN A 12 -11.55 15.90 -7.44
C GLN A 12 -11.00 16.90 -6.42
N LYS A 13 -11.90 17.61 -5.72
CA LYS A 13 -11.50 18.54 -4.66
C LYS A 13 -10.80 17.79 -3.52
N ASN A 14 -11.33 16.66 -3.08
CA ASN A 14 -10.72 15.86 -2.01
C ASN A 14 -9.31 15.38 -2.40
N LEU A 15 -9.12 14.92 -3.63
CA LEU A 15 -7.80 14.52 -4.13
C LEU A 15 -6.80 15.69 -4.11
N TYR A 16 -7.22 16.86 -4.56
CA TYR A 16 -6.40 18.06 -4.55
C TYR A 16 -6.04 18.50 -3.12
N ASP A 17 -7.03 18.57 -2.22
CA ASP A 17 -6.84 18.95 -0.83
C ASP A 17 -5.89 17.97 -0.11
N THR A 18 -6.00 16.67 -0.40
CA THR A 18 -5.10 15.63 0.13
C THR A 18 -3.67 15.79 -0.41
N ALA A 19 -3.52 16.03 -1.71
CA ALA A 19 -2.20 16.24 -2.32
C ALA A 19 -1.49 17.45 -1.69
N MET A 20 -2.23 18.53 -1.47
CA MET A 20 -1.69 19.73 -0.82
C MET A 20 -1.40 19.52 0.66
N LYS A 21 -2.29 18.80 1.37
CA LYS A 21 -2.14 18.53 2.82
C LYS A 21 -0.89 17.72 3.15
N TYR A 22 -0.55 16.76 2.31
CA TYR A 22 0.56 15.83 2.54
C TYR A 22 1.73 16.04 1.59
N ASP A 23 1.80 17.19 0.93
CA ASP A 23 2.86 17.58 -0.02
C ASP A 23 3.21 16.44 -0.99
N ILE A 24 2.15 15.77 -1.53
CA ILE A 24 2.32 14.61 -2.40
C ILE A 24 2.98 15.05 -3.70
N LYS A 25 4.17 14.54 -3.96
CA LYS A 25 4.96 14.81 -5.16
C LYS A 25 5.22 13.53 -5.93
N GLN A 26 5.03 13.59 -7.23
CA GLN A 26 5.51 12.58 -8.14
C GLN A 26 7.02 12.71 -8.26
N ASP A 27 7.77 11.72 -7.79
CA ASP A 27 9.24 11.70 -7.88
C ASP A 27 9.69 11.05 -9.20
N GLU A 28 9.23 9.83 -9.48
CA GLU A 28 9.61 9.10 -10.67
C GLU A 28 8.45 8.25 -11.21
N PHE A 29 8.31 8.21 -12.55
CA PHE A 29 7.43 7.28 -13.26
C PHE A 29 8.20 6.66 -14.43
N GLU A 30 8.71 5.46 -14.22
CA GLU A 30 9.48 4.71 -15.21
C GLU A 30 9.04 3.25 -15.21
N ASP A 31 8.94 2.64 -16.39
CA ASP A 31 8.56 1.23 -16.54
C ASP A 31 7.28 0.87 -15.77
N PHE A 32 6.28 1.73 -15.76
CA PHE A 32 5.03 1.59 -15.00
C PHE A 32 5.22 1.53 -13.46
N ILE A 33 6.37 1.84 -12.94
CA ILE A 33 6.59 2.01 -11.51
C ILE A 33 6.45 3.50 -11.19
N GLY A 34 5.44 3.84 -10.40
CA GLY A 34 5.24 5.19 -9.88
C GLY A 34 5.81 5.31 -8.48
N ILE A 35 6.62 6.33 -8.26
CA ILE A 35 7.19 6.68 -6.97
C ILE A 35 6.70 8.06 -6.58
N PHE A 36 6.17 8.19 -5.37
CA PHE A 36 5.69 9.44 -4.79
C PHE A 36 6.40 9.69 -3.47
N GLU A 37 6.70 10.94 -3.19
CA GLU A 37 7.12 11.41 -1.88
C GLU A 37 5.94 12.08 -1.17
N THR A 38 5.81 11.86 0.13
CA THR A 38 4.80 12.49 0.97
C THR A 38 5.40 12.93 2.30
N ASP A 39 4.84 13.95 2.92
CA ASP A 39 5.18 14.36 4.29
C ASP A 39 4.20 13.78 5.34
N TYR A 40 3.47 12.73 4.94
CA TYR A 40 2.55 12.03 5.83
C TYR A 40 3.26 11.51 7.08
N ASP A 41 2.73 11.87 8.27
CA ASP A 41 3.23 11.31 9.52
C ASP A 41 2.84 9.84 9.65
N THR A 42 3.82 8.97 9.42
CA THR A 42 3.65 7.51 9.45
C THR A 42 3.70 6.92 10.86
N GLN A 43 4.14 7.69 11.87
CA GLN A 43 4.33 7.20 13.22
C GLN A 43 3.05 6.64 13.86
N PRO A 44 1.87 7.26 13.69
CA PRO A 44 0.63 6.69 14.23
C PRO A 44 0.28 5.29 13.73
N LEU A 45 0.64 4.94 12.48
CA LEU A 45 0.47 3.58 11.95
C LEU A 45 1.43 2.59 12.60
N ILE A 46 2.68 2.99 12.84
CA ILE A 46 3.68 2.16 13.53
C ILE A 46 3.26 1.90 14.97
N ASP A 47 2.87 2.96 15.69
CA ASP A 47 2.45 2.88 17.09
C ASP A 47 1.21 1.97 17.23
N PHE A 48 0.23 2.16 16.37
CA PHE A 48 -0.96 1.30 16.34
C PHE A 48 -0.61 -0.16 16.08
N PHE A 49 0.30 -0.44 15.12
CA PHE A 49 0.74 -1.80 14.84
C PHE A 49 1.44 -2.44 16.05
N ASP A 50 2.35 -1.71 16.69
CA ASP A 50 3.10 -2.22 17.85
C ASP A 50 2.19 -2.43 19.08
N GLU A 51 1.15 -1.62 19.27
CA GLU A 51 0.10 -1.87 20.26
C GLU A 51 -0.68 -3.16 19.99
N GLN A 52 -1.07 -3.40 18.72
CA GLN A 52 -1.76 -4.62 18.33
C GLN A 52 -0.84 -5.86 18.46
N LEU A 53 0.45 -5.69 18.18
CA LEU A 53 1.45 -6.75 18.39
C LEU A 53 1.58 -7.10 19.88
N ALA A 54 1.65 -6.12 20.75
CA ALA A 54 1.69 -6.31 22.20
C ALA A 54 0.42 -7.02 22.73
N SER A 55 -0.71 -6.83 22.07
CA SER A 55 -2.00 -7.45 22.40
C SER A 55 -2.21 -8.80 21.74
N ASN A 56 -1.20 -9.37 21.06
CA ASN A 56 -1.25 -10.64 20.31
C ASN A 56 -2.33 -10.69 19.20
N VAL A 57 -2.70 -9.56 18.65
CA VAL A 57 -3.63 -9.44 17.52
C VAL A 57 -2.89 -9.59 16.17
N VAL A 58 -1.63 -9.21 16.15
CA VAL A 58 -0.76 -9.35 14.96
C VAL A 58 -0.27 -10.79 14.84
N LEU A 59 -0.39 -11.36 13.65
CA LEU A 59 0.03 -12.74 13.40
C LEU A 59 1.45 -12.77 12.81
N PRO A 60 2.33 -13.63 13.36
CA PRO A 60 3.61 -13.90 12.72
C PRO A 60 3.37 -14.71 11.43
N ARG A 61 4.06 -14.35 10.37
CA ARG A 61 4.19 -15.18 9.17
C ARG A 61 5.58 -15.80 9.18
N ASN A 62 5.63 -17.12 9.17
CA ASN A 62 6.89 -17.86 9.11
C ASN A 62 6.69 -19.03 8.14
N SER A 63 7.26 -18.91 6.96
CA SER A 63 7.30 -19.95 5.93
C SER A 63 8.63 -19.88 5.19
N ASN A 64 8.92 -20.88 4.34
CA ASN A 64 10.18 -20.95 3.59
C ASN A 64 10.53 -19.73 2.72
N ALA A 65 9.64 -18.74 2.62
CA ALA A 65 9.82 -17.58 1.76
C ALA A 65 9.40 -16.27 2.41
N VAL A 66 8.73 -16.32 3.56
CA VAL A 66 8.19 -15.14 4.25
C VAL A 66 8.42 -15.28 5.72
N GLU A 67 9.09 -14.31 6.30
CA GLU A 67 9.29 -14.21 7.73
C GLU A 67 9.09 -12.75 8.14
N ASP A 68 7.97 -12.45 8.74
CA ASP A 68 7.60 -11.13 9.24
C ASP A 68 6.43 -11.20 10.22
N LYS A 69 5.95 -10.04 10.67
CA LYS A 69 4.70 -9.88 11.43
C LYS A 69 3.77 -8.98 10.63
N GLN A 70 2.55 -9.45 10.43
CA GLN A 70 1.57 -8.75 9.60
C GLN A 70 0.24 -8.59 10.33
N MET A 71 -0.37 -7.43 10.13
CA MET A 71 -1.76 -7.11 10.41
C MET A 71 -2.44 -6.64 9.13
N THR A 72 -3.66 -7.09 8.88
CA THR A 72 -4.44 -6.64 7.73
C THR A 72 -5.64 -5.83 8.21
N LEU A 73 -5.76 -4.63 7.66
CA LEU A 73 -6.89 -3.72 7.87
C LEU A 73 -7.79 -3.79 6.65
N THR A 74 -9.08 -3.98 6.86
CA THR A 74 -10.06 -4.10 5.77
C THR A 74 -10.99 -2.89 5.79
N ASN A 75 -11.23 -2.30 4.62
CA ASN A 75 -12.26 -1.28 4.48
C ASN A 75 -13.65 -1.92 4.60
N VAL A 76 -14.44 -1.46 5.57
CA VAL A 76 -15.70 -2.09 5.98
C VAL A 76 -16.79 -1.99 4.92
N SER A 77 -16.70 -1.08 3.98
CA SER A 77 -17.70 -0.93 2.92
C SER A 77 -17.78 -2.13 1.95
N SER A 78 -16.85 -3.08 2.07
CA SER A 78 -16.72 -4.22 1.15
C SER A 78 -16.81 -5.60 1.80
N LEU A 79 -17.32 -5.71 3.04
CA LEU A 79 -17.46 -7.00 3.72
C LEU A 79 -18.51 -7.89 3.04
N LEU A 80 -18.04 -8.82 2.25
CA LEU A 80 -18.76 -10.07 1.98
C LEU A 80 -18.53 -11.05 3.16
N GLU A 81 -19.60 -11.64 3.63
CA GLU A 81 -19.89 -12.23 4.94
C GLU A 81 -19.04 -13.43 5.41
N ASN A 82 -17.88 -13.80 4.91
CA ASN A 82 -17.33 -15.12 5.22
C ASN A 82 -15.83 -15.23 5.59
N GLU A 83 -15.15 -14.20 6.02
CA GLU A 83 -13.78 -14.37 6.52
C GLU A 83 -13.60 -13.78 7.92
N THR A 84 -13.07 -14.60 8.84
CA THR A 84 -12.61 -14.22 10.17
C THR A 84 -11.35 -13.33 10.09
N LYS A 85 -11.40 -12.25 9.32
CA LYS A 85 -10.40 -11.20 9.35
C LYS A 85 -10.82 -10.23 10.45
N ILE A 86 -9.88 -9.87 11.31
CA ILE A 86 -10.13 -8.84 12.30
C ILE A 86 -10.40 -7.55 11.55
N THR A 87 -11.66 -7.20 11.46
CA THR A 87 -12.13 -6.01 10.77
C THR A 87 -12.07 -4.86 11.74
N PHE A 88 -11.08 -3.99 11.56
CA PHE A 88 -11.09 -2.70 12.22
C PHE A 88 -11.94 -1.75 11.37
N ARG A 89 -13.02 -1.24 11.94
CA ARG A 89 -13.78 -0.16 11.29
C ARG A 89 -12.88 1.07 11.22
N THR A 90 -12.76 1.68 10.05
CA THR A 90 -12.02 2.93 9.85
C THR A 90 -12.44 4.03 10.82
N GLU A 91 -13.70 4.02 11.24
CA GLU A 91 -14.28 4.89 12.26
C GLU A 91 -13.69 4.68 13.67
N MET A 92 -13.18 3.48 13.98
CA MET A 92 -12.59 3.13 15.27
C MET A 92 -11.08 3.39 15.33
N MET A 93 -10.42 3.57 14.19
CA MET A 93 -8.95 3.64 14.10
C MET A 93 -8.40 5.07 14.11
N GLY A 94 -9.26 6.08 14.25
CA GLY A 94 -8.85 7.49 14.22
C GLY A 94 -8.54 7.99 12.79
N GLY A 95 -8.21 9.28 12.71
CA GLY A 95 -8.04 9.97 11.42
C GLY A 95 -6.86 9.48 10.59
N PHE A 96 -5.82 8.90 11.22
CA PHE A 96 -4.59 8.49 10.52
C PHE A 96 -4.81 7.40 9.46
N LEU A 97 -5.74 6.45 9.66
CA LEU A 97 -6.03 5.45 8.63
C LEU A 97 -6.82 6.06 7.48
N LYS A 98 -7.78 6.94 7.78
CA LYS A 98 -8.48 7.69 6.73
C LYS A 98 -7.49 8.49 5.90
N ASP A 99 -6.58 9.20 6.55
CA ASP A 99 -5.54 9.99 5.91
C ASP A 99 -4.66 9.11 4.99
N TYR A 100 -4.27 7.92 5.44
CA TYR A 100 -3.53 6.96 4.62
C TYR A 100 -4.35 6.50 3.40
N VAL A 101 -5.63 6.18 3.57
CA VAL A 101 -6.51 5.79 2.44
C VAL A 101 -6.68 6.93 1.44
N ASP A 102 -6.84 8.17 1.91
CA ASP A 102 -6.92 9.35 1.05
C ASP A 102 -5.62 9.53 0.24
N ILE A 103 -4.45 9.27 0.84
CA ILE A 103 -3.15 9.29 0.13
C ILE A 103 -3.10 8.20 -0.95
N VAL A 104 -3.49 6.97 -0.64
CA VAL A 104 -3.54 5.87 -1.62
C VAL A 104 -4.41 6.24 -2.81
N GLN A 105 -5.60 6.79 -2.55
CA GLN A 105 -6.53 7.22 -3.60
C GLN A 105 -5.94 8.35 -4.44
N THR A 106 -5.27 9.31 -3.81
CA THR A 106 -4.66 10.45 -4.49
C THR A 106 -3.48 10.02 -5.36
N CYS A 107 -2.56 9.21 -4.83
CA CYS A 107 -1.45 8.67 -5.60
C CYS A 107 -1.94 7.79 -6.76
N TYR A 108 -2.98 6.98 -6.52
CA TYR A 108 -3.59 6.18 -7.59
C TYR A 108 -4.21 7.07 -8.68
N ALA A 109 -4.93 8.11 -8.33
CA ALA A 109 -5.52 9.03 -9.31
C ALA A 109 -4.42 9.70 -10.17
N MET A 110 -3.33 10.17 -9.57
CA MET A 110 -2.18 10.72 -10.29
C MET A 110 -1.50 9.68 -11.19
N TYR A 111 -1.41 8.44 -10.74
CA TYR A 111 -0.87 7.32 -11.52
C TYR A 111 -1.78 7.00 -12.73
N ALA A 112 -3.10 6.97 -12.52
CA ALA A 112 -4.08 6.72 -13.58
C ALA A 112 -4.11 7.85 -14.63
N GLU A 113 -3.84 9.11 -14.24
CA GLU A 113 -3.69 10.22 -15.19
C GLU A 113 -2.48 10.03 -16.12
N THR A 114 -1.41 9.39 -15.64
CA THR A 114 -0.27 9.01 -16.49
C THR A 114 -0.60 7.82 -17.39
N TYR A 115 -1.30 6.83 -16.85
CA TYR A 115 -1.65 5.59 -17.55
C TYR A 115 -3.17 5.50 -17.78
N LYS A 116 -3.67 6.38 -18.67
CA LYS A 116 -5.11 6.64 -18.85
C LYS A 116 -5.98 5.43 -19.15
N ILE A 117 -5.40 4.34 -19.65
CA ILE A 117 -6.13 3.07 -19.86
C ILE A 117 -6.74 2.53 -18.55
N LEU A 118 -6.21 2.93 -17.38
CA LEU A 118 -6.75 2.53 -16.09
C LEU A 118 -8.14 3.10 -15.80
N HIS A 119 -8.54 4.18 -16.51
CA HIS A 119 -9.90 4.74 -16.40
C HIS A 119 -10.98 3.85 -17.02
N ASP A 120 -10.59 2.87 -17.85
CA ASP A 120 -11.52 1.92 -18.46
C ASP A 120 -11.89 0.75 -17.51
N PHE A 121 -11.30 0.72 -16.31
CA PHE A 121 -11.53 -0.33 -15.33
C PHE A 121 -12.28 0.20 -14.11
N GLU A 122 -13.23 -0.56 -13.59
CA GLU A 122 -13.82 -0.31 -12.28
C GLU A 122 -12.91 -0.91 -11.20
N LEU A 123 -12.17 -0.05 -10.51
CA LEU A 123 -11.11 -0.45 -9.58
C LEU A 123 -11.43 -0.01 -8.15
N GLN A 124 -11.01 -0.80 -7.18
CA GLN A 124 -11.16 -0.52 -5.76
C GLN A 124 -9.93 -0.97 -4.96
N ALA A 125 -9.66 -0.30 -3.85
CA ALA A 125 -8.68 -0.72 -2.85
C ALA A 125 -9.41 -1.19 -1.59
N LEU A 126 -9.28 -2.48 -1.25
CA LEU A 126 -10.07 -3.11 -0.18
C LEU A 126 -9.29 -3.29 1.12
N ASN A 127 -8.01 -3.63 1.03
CA ASN A 127 -7.21 -4.05 2.16
C ASN A 127 -5.89 -3.30 2.24
N VAL A 128 -5.47 -3.01 3.46
CA VAL A 128 -4.13 -2.51 3.77
C VAL A 128 -3.49 -3.49 4.74
N ALA A 129 -2.38 -4.09 4.36
CA ALA A 129 -1.54 -4.85 5.26
C ALA A 129 -0.46 -3.95 5.84
N VAL A 130 -0.32 -3.93 7.16
CA VAL A 130 0.82 -3.33 7.85
C VAL A 130 1.77 -4.44 8.24
N GLN A 131 3.05 -4.30 7.91
CA GLN A 131 4.05 -5.33 8.08
C GLN A 131 5.26 -4.80 8.82
N LYS A 132 5.79 -5.61 9.73
CA LYS A 132 7.04 -5.38 10.46
C LYS A 132 8.01 -6.50 10.15
N THR A 133 9.20 -6.14 9.73
CA THR A 133 10.28 -7.05 9.37
C THR A 133 11.51 -6.73 10.22
N GLU A 134 12.08 -7.73 10.86
CA GLU A 134 13.32 -7.60 11.65
C GLU A 134 14.56 -8.01 10.82
N PRO A 135 15.78 -7.73 11.27
CA PRO A 135 17.00 -8.07 10.52
C PRO A 135 17.04 -9.54 10.10
N GLY A 136 17.31 -9.76 8.82
CA GLY A 136 17.34 -11.09 8.20
C GLY A 136 15.95 -11.65 7.80
N GLN A 137 14.87 -11.02 8.24
CA GLN A 137 13.51 -11.38 7.85
C GLN A 137 13.08 -10.67 6.57
N GLY A 138 12.01 -11.11 5.91
CA GLY A 138 11.44 -10.45 4.75
C GLY A 138 10.73 -11.39 3.79
N TYR A 139 10.32 -10.88 2.65
CA TYR A 139 9.73 -11.64 1.56
C TYR A 139 10.77 -11.82 0.45
N HIS A 140 11.61 -12.84 0.60
CA HIS A 140 12.82 -13.04 -0.21
C HIS A 140 12.55 -13.68 -1.58
N ARG A 141 11.35 -14.21 -1.80
CA ARG A 141 11.01 -14.87 -3.07
C ARG A 141 10.61 -13.82 -4.11
N TRP A 142 11.12 -13.97 -5.33
CA TRP A 142 10.58 -13.30 -6.49
C TRP A 142 9.11 -13.69 -6.67
N HIS A 143 8.23 -12.72 -6.72
CA HIS A 143 6.79 -12.92 -6.88
C HIS A 143 6.17 -11.76 -7.65
N CYS A 144 4.95 -11.96 -8.11
CA CYS A 144 4.04 -10.91 -8.51
C CYS A 144 2.74 -11.05 -7.70
N GLU A 145 1.95 -10.01 -7.69
CA GLU A 145 0.72 -9.97 -6.90
C GLU A 145 -0.46 -10.67 -7.59
N GLN A 146 -0.33 -10.91 -8.89
CA GLN A 146 -1.32 -11.64 -9.67
C GLN A 146 -1.13 -13.16 -9.46
N ALA A 147 -2.02 -13.75 -8.67
CA ALA A 147 -2.07 -15.19 -8.41
C ALA A 147 -3.35 -15.79 -9.00
N LYS A 148 -3.47 -17.13 -8.95
CA LYS A 148 -4.70 -17.82 -9.32
C LYS A 148 -5.87 -17.27 -8.49
N HIS A 149 -6.91 -16.81 -9.17
CA HIS A 149 -8.09 -16.15 -8.57
C HIS A 149 -7.86 -14.74 -7.99
N SER A 150 -6.75 -14.09 -8.32
CA SER A 150 -6.51 -12.69 -7.96
C SER A 150 -7.00 -11.75 -9.07
N HIS A 151 -7.70 -10.69 -8.67
CA HIS A 151 -8.18 -9.62 -9.56
C HIS A 151 -7.32 -8.34 -9.42
N ARG A 152 -6.13 -8.48 -8.87
CA ARG A 152 -5.20 -7.38 -8.63
C ARG A 152 -4.68 -6.81 -9.94
N VAL A 153 -4.85 -5.52 -10.10
CA VAL A 153 -4.39 -4.74 -11.25
C VAL A 153 -3.10 -4.02 -10.92
N ALA A 154 -3.03 -3.43 -9.75
CA ALA A 154 -1.81 -2.78 -9.25
C ALA A 154 -1.56 -3.15 -7.79
N ALA A 155 -0.31 -3.10 -7.40
CA ALA A 155 0.12 -3.14 -6.01
C ALA A 155 0.60 -1.76 -5.56
N CYS A 156 0.37 -1.44 -4.30
CA CYS A 156 0.79 -0.22 -3.65
C CYS A 156 1.54 -0.53 -2.37
N MET A 157 2.53 0.28 -2.05
CA MET A 157 3.31 0.14 -0.83
C MET A 157 3.78 1.51 -0.34
N MET A 158 3.84 1.70 0.99
CA MET A 158 4.52 2.85 1.59
C MET A 158 5.55 2.36 2.59
N TYR A 159 6.75 2.96 2.55
CA TYR A 159 7.71 2.82 3.64
C TYR A 159 7.28 3.71 4.80
N LEU A 160 7.07 3.11 5.99
CA LEU A 160 6.65 3.86 7.17
C LEU A 160 7.83 4.42 7.96
N ASN A 161 9.02 3.84 7.78
CA ASN A 161 10.27 4.32 8.36
C ASN A 161 11.45 4.04 7.42
N ASP A 162 12.58 4.63 7.72
CA ASP A 162 13.86 4.47 6.99
C ASP A 162 15.08 4.44 7.92
N ASP A 163 14.86 4.29 9.23
CA ASP A 163 15.90 4.20 10.25
C ASP A 163 16.48 2.78 10.39
N PHE A 164 16.78 2.15 9.23
CA PHE A 164 17.38 0.82 9.11
C PHE A 164 18.27 0.74 7.85
N ASP A 165 19.17 -0.22 7.80
CA ASP A 165 20.00 -0.50 6.62
C ASP A 165 19.36 -1.60 5.77
N GLY A 166 19.55 -1.56 4.45
CA GLY A 166 19.00 -2.55 3.51
C GLY A 166 17.50 -2.37 3.31
N GLY A 167 16.75 -3.47 3.18
CA GLY A 167 15.29 -3.46 3.12
C GLY A 167 14.69 -2.92 1.83
N GLU A 168 15.45 -2.80 0.76
CA GLU A 168 15.01 -2.27 -0.53
C GLU A 168 13.90 -3.12 -1.15
N THR A 169 13.06 -2.50 -1.97
CA THR A 169 12.19 -3.20 -2.91
C THR A 169 12.90 -3.36 -4.24
N GLU A 170 13.03 -4.60 -4.71
CA GLU A 170 13.78 -4.92 -5.91
C GLU A 170 12.86 -5.51 -6.99
N PHE A 171 12.93 -4.94 -8.22
CA PHE A 171 12.19 -5.37 -9.41
C PHE A 171 13.13 -6.13 -10.34
N LEU A 172 12.75 -7.37 -10.68
CA LEU A 172 13.61 -8.31 -11.42
C LEU A 172 13.88 -7.87 -12.86
N TYR A 173 12.80 -7.58 -13.60
CA TYR A 173 12.91 -7.34 -15.05
C TYR A 173 13.28 -5.88 -15.36
N GLN A 174 12.95 -4.96 -14.48
CA GLN A 174 13.33 -3.56 -14.59
C GLN A 174 14.75 -3.30 -14.08
N ASN A 175 15.38 -4.31 -13.45
CA ASN A 175 16.70 -4.18 -12.82
C ASN A 175 16.78 -2.96 -11.89
N LYS A 176 15.68 -2.72 -11.17
CA LYS A 176 15.51 -1.54 -10.33
C LYS A 176 15.47 -1.93 -8.85
N ARG A 177 16.19 -1.17 -8.05
CA ARG A 177 16.21 -1.32 -6.60
C ARG A 177 15.86 0.01 -5.95
N ILE A 178 14.77 0.04 -5.19
CA ILE A 178 14.27 1.25 -4.55
C ILE A 178 14.70 1.24 -3.08
N VAL A 179 15.49 2.23 -2.73
CA VAL A 179 15.96 2.43 -1.35
C VAL A 179 14.83 3.02 -0.52
N PRO A 180 14.53 2.46 0.66
CA PRO A 180 13.49 2.97 1.54
C PRO A 180 13.69 4.44 1.91
N LYS A 181 12.61 5.22 1.82
CA LYS A 181 12.50 6.56 2.40
C LYS A 181 11.15 6.63 3.13
N ARG A 182 11.14 7.16 4.35
CA ARG A 182 9.90 7.36 5.11
C ARG A 182 8.92 8.21 4.34
N GLY A 183 7.63 7.78 4.29
CA GLY A 183 6.58 8.46 3.54
C GLY A 183 6.63 8.24 2.03
N GLN A 184 7.61 7.50 1.50
CA GLN A 184 7.67 7.16 0.08
C GLN A 184 6.61 6.13 -0.26
N PHE A 185 5.73 6.47 -1.21
CA PHE A 185 4.67 5.61 -1.71
C PHE A 185 5.02 5.10 -3.11
N LEU A 186 4.87 3.79 -3.30
CA LEU A 186 5.13 3.10 -4.56
C LEU A 186 3.83 2.52 -5.12
N ILE A 187 3.70 2.53 -6.45
CA ILE A 187 2.63 1.84 -7.17
C ILE A 187 3.18 1.19 -8.44
N TRP A 188 2.78 -0.05 -8.73
CA TRP A 188 3.23 -0.80 -9.91
C TRP A 188 2.20 -1.84 -10.34
N PRO A 189 2.23 -2.31 -11.62
CA PRO A 189 1.34 -3.37 -12.09
C PRO A 189 1.51 -4.67 -11.30
N ALA A 190 0.39 -5.29 -10.94
CA ALA A 190 0.36 -6.53 -10.16
C ALA A 190 0.84 -7.78 -10.95
N THR A 191 1.09 -7.65 -12.26
CA THR A 191 1.32 -8.75 -13.19
C THR A 191 2.75 -9.30 -13.14
N TYR A 192 2.97 -10.42 -13.81
CA TYR A 192 4.26 -11.12 -13.88
C TYR A 192 5.39 -10.27 -14.48
N THR A 193 5.08 -9.22 -15.23
CA THR A 193 6.05 -8.27 -15.77
C THR A 193 6.78 -7.48 -14.69
N HIS A 194 6.17 -7.36 -13.52
CA HIS A 194 6.72 -6.64 -12.36
C HIS A 194 7.01 -7.60 -11.20
N ALA A 195 7.69 -8.72 -11.53
CA ALA A 195 8.19 -9.61 -10.49
C ALA A 195 9.16 -8.85 -9.58
N HIS A 196 8.88 -8.88 -8.27
CA HIS A 196 9.61 -8.12 -7.26
C HIS A 196 9.81 -8.93 -5.98
N ARG A 197 10.64 -8.40 -5.09
CA ARG A 197 10.84 -8.92 -3.74
C ARG A 197 11.19 -7.79 -2.77
N GLY A 198 10.93 -8.03 -1.49
CA GLY A 198 11.43 -7.19 -0.41
C GLY A 198 12.75 -7.76 0.12
N ASN A 199 13.83 -6.98 0.05
CA ASN A 199 15.08 -7.36 0.69
C ASN A 199 14.97 -7.24 2.21
N PRO A 200 15.70 -8.07 2.99
CA PRO A 200 15.72 -7.96 4.44
C PRO A 200 16.38 -6.66 4.90
N PRO A 201 15.92 -6.06 6.00
CA PRO A 201 16.73 -5.09 6.69
C PRO A 201 17.99 -5.78 7.25
N LEU A 202 19.11 -5.10 7.18
CA LEU A 202 20.39 -5.56 7.72
C LEU A 202 20.58 -5.11 9.17
N SER A 203 19.95 -3.99 9.54
CA SER A 203 19.87 -3.46 10.90
C SER A 203 18.51 -2.81 11.10
N GLY A 204 18.12 -2.53 12.35
CA GLY A 204 16.86 -1.85 12.65
C GLY A 204 15.62 -2.70 12.37
N LYS A 205 14.47 -2.06 12.29
CA LYS A 205 13.17 -2.69 12.01
C LYS A 205 12.53 -1.95 10.84
N LYS A 206 12.08 -2.70 9.83
CA LYS A 206 11.40 -2.15 8.67
C LYS A 206 9.90 -2.27 8.86
N TYR A 207 9.18 -1.14 8.71
CA TYR A 207 7.73 -1.09 8.68
C TYR A 207 7.27 -0.61 7.31
N ILE A 208 6.31 -1.33 6.73
CA ILE A 208 5.69 -0.97 5.46
C ILE A 208 4.18 -1.18 5.53
N THR A 209 3.46 -0.48 4.66
CA THR A 209 2.12 -0.89 4.26
C THR A 209 2.18 -1.56 2.90
N THR A 210 1.28 -2.48 2.63
CA THR A 210 0.98 -2.98 1.29
C THR A 210 -0.52 -2.97 1.07
N SER A 211 -0.94 -2.58 -0.11
CA SER A 211 -2.34 -2.59 -0.55
C SER A 211 -2.42 -2.98 -2.01
N TRP A 212 -3.62 -3.31 -2.46
CA TRP A 212 -3.85 -3.73 -3.85
C TRP A 212 -5.03 -2.99 -4.44
N ILE A 213 -4.87 -2.58 -5.68
CA ILE A 213 -5.95 -2.07 -6.52
C ILE A 213 -6.50 -3.27 -7.27
N GLU A 214 -7.75 -3.58 -7.05
CA GLU A 214 -8.40 -4.78 -7.57
C GLU A 214 -9.58 -4.39 -8.49
N GLN A 215 -9.80 -5.18 -9.53
CA GLN A 215 -10.95 -5.02 -10.40
C GLN A 215 -12.20 -5.56 -9.71
N ASN A 216 -13.28 -4.79 -9.73
CA ASN A 216 -14.59 -5.28 -9.30
C ASN A 216 -15.08 -6.34 -10.28
N ASN A 217 -15.37 -7.53 -9.77
CA ASN A 217 -16.11 -8.54 -10.53
C ASN A 217 -17.55 -8.55 -10.02
N TYR A 218 -18.42 -8.15 -10.88
CA TYR A 218 -19.86 -8.40 -10.72
C TYR A 218 -20.24 -9.79 -11.21
#